data_40fd1bbd9911d204bfe928ef0f50ba9b
#
_entry.id   40fd1bbd9911d204bfe928ef0f50ba9b
#
_cell.length_a   1.000
_cell.length_b   1.000
_cell.length_c   1.000
_cell.angle_alpha   90.00
_cell.angle_beta   90.00
_cell.angle_gamma   90.00
#
_symmetry.space_group_name_H-M   'P 1'
#
loop_
_entity.id
_entity.type
_entity.pdbx_description
1 polymer ?
#
loop_
_entity_poly.entity_id
_entity_poly.type
_entity_poly.pdbx_seq_one_letter_code
_entity_poly.pdbx_strand_id
1 'polypeptide(L)'
;MRKSLFFILVLFTSLTFIARLFYLQVYATEPYSIYEDNAIRKVYTYPKRGYIYDRNSKLLVSNQPSYDVMVIPGEVKEMDTTEFCGLLKISKDYFVNKLDRTSNYSRRIPSVFLAHLSKNDYGFLAEKIRKYEGFYIQKRNLREYNTKIGANVLGYVAEVNRSNIEKDPYYTTGDIIGKQGVELSYEKYLRGEKGIKFIQKDRFNRDIGNFNNGKNDINSIAGNDLTITIDSDLQEYGESLMVNKRGAIVAIEPATGELLSLVSAPSYNPNLLVGRERSKNYYELYKDSIYRPLIDKGLLSTFPAGSPFKIIVGLIALQEKAVSEKSTIYLSLIHISEPTRPY
;
A
#
# COMPACT_ATOMS: atom_id res chain seq x y z
N MET A 1 -51.17 -53.17 -6.23
CA MET A 1 -50.00 -52.65 -6.97
C MET A 1 -49.71 -51.17 -6.67
N ARG A 2 -50.62 -50.21 -6.81
CA ARG A 2 -50.31 -48.77 -6.57
C ARG A 2 -49.87 -48.46 -5.13
N LYS A 3 -50.45 -49.06 -4.11
CA LYS A 3 -50.08 -48.84 -2.68
C LYS A 3 -48.67 -49.37 -2.38
N SER A 4 -48.31 -50.52 -2.91
CA SER A 4 -46.97 -51.11 -2.72
C SER A 4 -45.88 -50.28 -3.42
N LEU A 5 -46.17 -49.70 -4.58
CA LEU A 5 -45.23 -48.81 -5.29
C LEU A 5 -44.97 -47.53 -4.51
N PHE A 6 -46.03 -46.98 -3.88
CA PHE A 6 -45.92 -45.80 -3.03
C PHE A 6 -45.05 -46.06 -1.78
N PHE A 7 -45.27 -47.19 -1.12
CA PHE A 7 -44.45 -47.57 0.02
C PHE A 7 -42.98 -47.79 -0.34
N ILE A 8 -42.69 -48.40 -1.49
CA ILE A 8 -41.33 -48.59 -1.97
C ILE A 8 -40.66 -47.24 -2.26
N LEU A 9 -41.38 -46.30 -2.88
CA LEU A 9 -40.88 -44.96 -3.15
C LEU A 9 -40.55 -44.22 -1.84
N VAL A 10 -41.44 -44.22 -0.84
CA VAL A 10 -41.21 -43.58 0.45
C VAL A 10 -40.02 -44.21 1.18
N LEU A 11 -39.92 -45.55 1.17
CA LEU A 11 -38.79 -46.25 1.77
C LEU A 11 -37.45 -45.88 1.10
N PHE A 12 -37.42 -45.83 -0.21
CA PHE A 12 -36.24 -45.47 -0.98
C PHE A 12 -35.80 -44.04 -0.69
N THR A 13 -36.72 -43.08 -0.70
CA THR A 13 -36.42 -41.69 -0.37
C THR A 13 -35.90 -41.54 1.05
N SER A 14 -36.53 -42.17 2.04
CA SER A 14 -36.09 -42.18 3.43
C SER A 14 -34.69 -42.77 3.59
N LEU A 15 -34.40 -43.89 2.91
CA LEU A 15 -33.07 -44.51 2.93
C LEU A 15 -32.01 -43.61 2.34
N THR A 16 -32.33 -42.91 1.24
CA THR A 16 -31.43 -41.94 0.59
C THR A 16 -31.13 -40.77 1.52
N PHE A 17 -32.15 -40.23 2.22
CA PHE A 17 -31.94 -39.18 3.21
C PHE A 17 -31.07 -39.63 4.38
N ILE A 18 -31.32 -40.83 4.93
CA ILE A 18 -30.53 -41.37 6.02
C ILE A 18 -29.09 -41.61 5.59
N ALA A 19 -28.84 -42.16 4.41
CA ALA A 19 -27.51 -42.36 3.86
C ALA A 19 -26.79 -41.03 3.64
N ARG A 20 -27.48 -40.01 3.13
CA ARG A 20 -26.92 -38.66 2.93
C ARG A 20 -26.62 -37.98 4.28
N LEU A 21 -27.48 -38.09 5.25
CA LEU A 21 -27.23 -37.56 6.60
C LEU A 21 -26.03 -38.25 7.26
N PHE A 22 -25.96 -39.59 7.15
CA PHE A 22 -24.82 -40.34 7.65
C PHE A 22 -23.50 -39.91 6.96
N TYR A 23 -23.51 -39.76 5.64
CA TYR A 23 -22.37 -39.25 4.91
C TYR A 23 -21.96 -37.86 5.40
N LEU A 24 -22.90 -36.93 5.56
CA LEU A 24 -22.64 -35.57 6.04
C LEU A 24 -22.14 -35.50 7.48
N GLN A 25 -22.60 -36.44 8.36
CA GLN A 25 -22.21 -36.43 9.78
C GLN A 25 -20.93 -37.19 10.08
N VAL A 26 -20.58 -38.21 9.27
CA VAL A 26 -19.46 -39.10 9.56
C VAL A 26 -18.28 -38.87 8.62
N TYR A 27 -18.54 -38.60 7.33
CA TYR A 27 -17.48 -38.48 6.32
C TYR A 27 -17.22 -37.06 5.83
N ALA A 28 -18.25 -36.21 5.79
CA ALA A 28 -18.03 -34.82 5.34
C ALA A 28 -17.48 -33.98 6.49
N THR A 29 -16.19 -33.76 6.49
CA THR A 29 -15.50 -32.86 7.43
C THR A 29 -15.75 -31.38 7.13
N GLU A 30 -16.37 -31.05 5.98
CA GLU A 30 -16.53 -29.68 5.50
C GLU A 30 -17.77 -28.90 6.02
N PRO A 31 -18.89 -29.51 6.45
CA PRO A 31 -20.07 -28.72 6.87
C PRO A 31 -19.85 -27.87 8.11
N TYR A 32 -18.89 -28.21 8.96
CA TYR A 32 -18.57 -27.42 10.16
C TYR A 32 -17.95 -26.05 9.83
N SER A 33 -17.25 -25.92 8.72
CA SER A 33 -16.60 -24.65 8.32
C SER A 33 -17.59 -23.54 8.01
N ILE A 34 -18.76 -23.88 7.44
CA ILE A 34 -19.81 -22.89 7.06
C ILE A 34 -20.52 -22.32 8.29
N TYR A 35 -20.70 -23.14 9.33
CA TYR A 35 -21.31 -22.68 10.59
C TYR A 35 -20.31 -21.91 11.45
N GLU A 36 -19.03 -22.29 11.41
CA GLU A 36 -17.95 -21.57 12.08
C GLU A 36 -17.75 -20.16 11.49
N ASP A 37 -17.84 -19.99 10.18
CA ASP A 37 -17.67 -18.69 9.52
C ASP A 37 -18.72 -17.64 9.93
N ASN A 38 -19.91 -18.04 10.35
CA ASN A 38 -20.95 -17.13 10.85
C ASN A 38 -20.81 -16.77 12.33
N ALA A 39 -20.17 -17.63 13.12
CA ALA A 39 -19.96 -17.44 14.55
C ALA A 39 -18.57 -16.86 14.89
N ILE A 40 -17.69 -16.76 13.90
CA ILE A 40 -16.29 -16.32 14.06
C ILE A 40 -16.03 -15.08 13.23
N ARG A 41 -15.55 -14.02 13.88
CA ARG A 41 -15.06 -12.81 13.21
C ARG A 41 -13.54 -12.88 13.05
N LYS A 42 -13.06 -12.75 11.82
CA LYS A 42 -11.63 -12.60 11.52
C LYS A 42 -11.23 -11.13 11.73
N VAL A 43 -10.31 -10.88 12.66
CA VAL A 43 -9.72 -9.57 12.91
C VAL A 43 -8.29 -9.59 12.44
N TYR A 44 -7.98 -8.81 11.42
CA TYR A 44 -6.63 -8.73 10.88
C TYR A 44 -5.72 -7.92 11.79
N THR A 45 -4.54 -8.46 12.08
CA THR A 45 -3.45 -7.76 12.76
C THR A 45 -2.43 -7.35 11.71
N TYR A 46 -2.22 -6.04 11.56
CA TYR A 46 -1.32 -5.51 10.54
C TYR A 46 0.14 -5.61 10.99
N PRO A 47 1.02 -6.16 10.14
CA PRO A 47 2.45 -6.25 10.43
C PRO A 47 3.09 -4.86 10.44
N LYS A 48 4.26 -4.76 11.05
CA LYS A 48 5.15 -3.62 10.82
C LYS A 48 5.78 -3.80 9.45
N ARG A 49 5.79 -2.73 8.65
CA ARG A 49 6.47 -2.71 7.37
C ARG A 49 7.97 -2.59 7.60
N GLY A 50 8.82 -3.28 6.82
CA GLY A 50 10.28 -3.23 6.95
C GLY A 50 10.83 -1.79 6.87
N TYR A 51 11.91 -1.49 7.54
CA TYR A 51 12.60 -0.22 7.47
C TYR A 51 13.41 -0.12 6.18
N ILE A 52 13.75 1.10 5.77
CA ILE A 52 14.63 1.33 4.63
C ILE A 52 15.82 2.13 5.11
N TYR A 53 17.01 1.59 4.85
CA TYR A 53 18.30 2.19 5.17
C TYR A 53 19.05 2.55 3.89
N ASP A 54 19.90 3.57 3.97
CA ASP A 54 20.89 3.85 2.92
C ASP A 54 22.07 2.85 2.99
N ARG A 55 23.03 3.00 2.06
CA ARG A 55 24.24 2.16 2.00
C ARG A 55 25.09 2.23 3.28
N ASN A 56 25.00 3.34 4.02
CA ASN A 56 25.77 3.62 5.22
C ASN A 56 24.99 3.25 6.50
N SER A 57 23.87 2.49 6.36
CA SER A 57 22.99 2.11 7.48
C SER A 57 22.26 3.28 8.14
N LYS A 58 22.16 4.44 7.48
CA LYS A 58 21.37 5.58 7.93
C LYS A 58 19.88 5.30 7.67
N LEU A 59 19.04 5.42 8.68
CA LEU A 59 17.62 5.14 8.57
C LEU A 59 16.90 6.22 7.76
N LEU A 60 16.39 5.84 6.58
CA LEU A 60 15.66 6.72 5.68
C LEU A 60 14.15 6.67 5.91
N VAL A 61 13.59 5.47 6.08
CA VAL A 61 12.14 5.27 6.24
C VAL A 61 11.86 4.34 7.40
N SER A 62 11.06 4.83 8.33
CA SER A 62 10.62 4.11 9.53
C SER A 62 9.09 3.95 9.58
N ASN A 63 8.58 3.48 10.70
CA ASN A 63 7.16 3.39 10.97
C ASN A 63 6.84 4.11 12.27
N GLN A 64 5.79 4.92 12.26
CA GLN A 64 5.22 5.50 13.46
C GLN A 64 3.84 4.89 13.75
N PRO A 65 3.46 4.72 15.03
CA PRO A 65 2.13 4.26 15.37
C PRO A 65 1.08 5.29 14.96
N SER A 66 0.05 4.82 14.31
CA SER A 66 -1.14 5.59 13.95
C SER A 66 -2.39 4.85 14.43
N TYR A 67 -3.48 5.54 14.53
CA TYR A 67 -4.74 4.99 15.02
C TYR A 67 -5.87 5.40 14.09
N ASP A 68 -6.68 4.42 13.70
CA ASP A 68 -7.85 4.67 12.86
C ASP A 68 -9.11 4.46 13.69
N VAL A 69 -10.08 5.37 13.58
CA VAL A 69 -11.43 5.14 14.06
C VAL A 69 -12.14 4.27 13.04
N MET A 70 -12.53 3.10 13.46
CA MET A 70 -13.29 2.14 12.67
C MET A 70 -14.77 2.25 13.00
N VAL A 71 -15.63 1.94 12.03
CA VAL A 71 -17.08 1.86 12.22
C VAL A 71 -17.62 0.54 11.66
N ILE A 72 -18.54 -0.06 12.38
CA ILE A 72 -19.40 -1.15 11.89
C ILE A 72 -20.81 -0.55 11.79
N PRO A 73 -21.25 -0.14 10.58
CA PRO A 73 -22.48 0.67 10.45
C PRO A 73 -23.74 0.01 11.02
N GLY A 74 -23.82 -1.32 10.98
CA GLY A 74 -24.94 -2.06 11.52
C GLY A 74 -25.01 -2.14 13.06
N GLU A 75 -23.93 -1.76 13.74
CA GLU A 75 -23.83 -1.75 15.21
C GLU A 75 -23.98 -0.32 15.78
N VAL A 76 -24.05 0.69 14.92
CA VAL A 76 -24.23 2.10 15.35
C VAL A 76 -25.64 2.29 15.88
N LYS A 77 -25.75 2.69 17.14
CA LYS A 77 -27.00 3.05 17.80
C LYS A 77 -27.22 4.56 17.81
N GLU A 78 -28.42 4.97 18.20
CA GLU A 78 -28.73 6.38 18.43
C GLU A 78 -27.74 6.99 19.44
N MET A 79 -27.14 8.10 19.06
CA MET A 79 -26.09 8.78 19.84
C MET A 79 -26.13 10.30 19.64
N ASP A 80 -25.53 11.05 20.55
CA ASP A 80 -25.29 12.46 20.37
C ASP A 80 -24.20 12.68 19.29
N THR A 81 -24.66 12.94 18.07
CA THR A 81 -23.78 13.19 16.92
C THR A 81 -23.00 14.50 17.08
N THR A 82 -23.51 15.49 17.85
CA THR A 82 -22.84 16.75 18.05
C THR A 82 -21.63 16.57 18.98
N GLU A 83 -21.83 15.85 20.10
CA GLU A 83 -20.74 15.49 21.02
C GLU A 83 -19.67 14.66 20.29
N PHE A 84 -20.10 13.65 19.52
CA PHE A 84 -19.18 12.78 18.77
C PHE A 84 -18.37 13.53 17.71
N CYS A 85 -19.01 14.40 16.94
CA CYS A 85 -18.33 15.24 15.95
C CYS A 85 -17.33 16.19 16.58
N GLY A 86 -17.71 16.80 17.72
CA GLY A 86 -16.80 17.65 18.51
C GLY A 86 -15.59 16.89 19.03
N LEU A 87 -15.80 15.65 19.50
CA LEU A 87 -14.75 14.76 19.98
C LEU A 87 -13.72 14.42 18.89
N LEU A 88 -14.20 14.14 17.67
CA LEU A 88 -13.34 13.79 16.51
C LEU A 88 -12.87 15.01 15.72
N LYS A 89 -13.29 16.22 16.07
CA LYS A 89 -13.01 17.48 15.35
C LYS A 89 -13.41 17.40 13.87
N ILE A 90 -14.59 16.85 13.59
CA ILE A 90 -15.16 16.72 12.25
C ILE A 90 -16.49 17.46 12.13
N SER A 91 -16.89 17.82 10.91
CA SER A 91 -18.21 18.40 10.67
C SER A 91 -19.31 17.34 10.70
N LYS A 92 -20.54 17.75 10.99
CA LYS A 92 -21.70 16.86 10.95
C LYS A 92 -21.97 16.32 9.54
N ASP A 93 -21.74 17.14 8.53
CA ASP A 93 -21.86 16.72 7.12
C ASP A 93 -20.83 15.63 6.76
N TYR A 94 -19.59 15.77 7.24
CA TYR A 94 -18.59 14.73 7.08
C TYR A 94 -19.03 13.42 7.73
N PHE A 95 -19.56 13.49 8.96
CA PHE A 95 -20.06 12.33 9.69
C PHE A 95 -21.15 11.59 8.90
N VAL A 96 -22.21 12.31 8.48
CA VAL A 96 -23.33 11.72 7.74
C VAL A 96 -22.85 11.09 6.43
N ASN A 97 -22.14 11.87 5.61
CA ASN A 97 -21.63 11.39 4.32
C ASN A 97 -20.71 10.16 4.45
N LYS A 98 -19.89 10.14 5.51
CA LYS A 98 -18.97 9.01 5.72
C LYS A 98 -19.68 7.77 6.21
N LEU A 99 -20.67 7.94 7.11
CA LEU A 99 -21.48 6.84 7.61
C LEU A 99 -22.33 6.23 6.49
N ASP A 100 -22.93 7.05 5.65
CA ASP A 100 -23.71 6.60 4.49
C ASP A 100 -22.84 5.82 3.50
N ARG A 101 -21.67 6.32 3.17
CA ARG A 101 -20.72 5.62 2.28
C ARG A 101 -20.31 4.25 2.83
N THR A 102 -20.00 4.18 4.12
CA THR A 102 -19.60 2.92 4.75
C THR A 102 -20.78 1.96 4.87
N SER A 103 -21.99 2.45 5.14
CA SER A 103 -23.22 1.66 5.22
C SER A 103 -23.63 1.08 3.86
N ASN A 104 -23.46 1.87 2.78
CA ASN A 104 -23.72 1.43 1.40
C ASN A 104 -22.71 0.38 0.92
N TYR A 105 -21.46 0.43 1.42
CA TYR A 105 -20.48 -0.61 1.13
C TYR A 105 -20.81 -1.92 1.86
N SER A 106 -20.96 -1.87 3.18
CA SER A 106 -21.40 -3.00 4.00
C SER A 106 -21.84 -2.53 5.39
N ARG A 107 -22.95 -3.07 5.87
CA ARG A 107 -23.41 -2.83 7.25
C ARG A 107 -22.67 -3.67 8.29
N ARG A 108 -22.03 -4.78 7.88
CA ARG A 108 -21.44 -5.77 8.80
C ARG A 108 -19.92 -5.77 8.82
N ILE A 109 -19.27 -5.22 7.78
CA ILE A 109 -17.82 -5.20 7.67
C ILE A 109 -17.27 -3.93 8.30
N PRO A 110 -16.28 -4.03 9.20
CA PRO A 110 -15.59 -2.87 9.73
C PRO A 110 -15.01 -2.00 8.62
N SER A 111 -15.27 -0.72 8.66
CA SER A 111 -14.78 0.25 7.68
C SER A 111 -14.04 1.39 8.38
N VAL A 112 -13.04 1.96 7.72
CA VAL A 112 -12.32 3.14 8.25
C VAL A 112 -13.23 4.35 8.23
N PHE A 113 -13.58 4.85 9.41
CA PHE A 113 -14.38 6.06 9.56
C PHE A 113 -13.51 7.32 9.51
N LEU A 114 -12.44 7.34 10.32
CA LEU A 114 -11.47 8.42 10.37
C LEU A 114 -10.07 7.83 10.49
N ALA A 115 -9.21 8.07 9.49
CA ALA A 115 -7.86 7.55 9.45
C ALA A 115 -6.85 8.50 10.11
N HIS A 116 -5.73 7.92 10.52
CA HIS A 116 -4.50 8.63 10.88
C HIS A 116 -4.63 9.59 12.06
N LEU A 117 -5.17 9.12 13.18
CA LEU A 117 -5.11 9.84 14.45
C LEU A 117 -3.68 9.80 15.00
N SER A 118 -3.25 10.95 15.54
CA SER A 118 -1.97 11.02 16.26
C SER A 118 -2.02 10.26 17.58
N LYS A 119 -0.86 9.98 18.16
CA LYS A 119 -0.74 9.37 19.50
C LYS A 119 -1.43 10.23 20.58
N ASN A 120 -1.35 11.54 20.45
CA ASN A 120 -1.97 12.47 21.39
C ASN A 120 -3.50 12.44 21.29
N ASP A 121 -4.05 12.45 20.06
CA ASP A 121 -5.48 12.32 19.85
C ASP A 121 -6.01 10.96 20.34
N TYR A 122 -5.23 9.88 20.13
CA TYR A 122 -5.59 8.55 20.64
C TYR A 122 -5.74 8.51 22.16
N GLY A 123 -4.79 9.08 22.90
CA GLY A 123 -4.84 9.07 24.36
C GLY A 123 -6.12 9.70 24.92
N PHE A 124 -6.61 10.77 24.27
CA PHE A 124 -7.84 11.45 24.62
C PHE A 124 -9.10 10.68 24.16
N LEU A 125 -9.04 10.03 23.02
CA LEU A 125 -10.19 9.39 22.37
C LEU A 125 -10.41 7.95 22.87
N ALA A 126 -9.37 7.24 23.27
CA ALA A 126 -9.43 5.80 23.53
C ALA A 126 -10.46 5.39 24.59
N GLU A 127 -10.65 6.22 25.60
CA GLU A 127 -11.65 5.97 26.66
C GLU A 127 -13.05 6.42 26.21
N LYS A 128 -13.12 7.60 25.60
CA LYS A 128 -14.40 8.24 25.24
C LYS A 128 -15.13 7.51 24.12
N ILE A 129 -14.40 6.94 23.15
CA ILE A 129 -14.99 6.29 21.99
C ILE A 129 -15.77 5.01 22.37
N ARG A 130 -15.42 4.40 23.50
CA ARG A 130 -16.13 3.21 24.04
C ARG A 130 -17.60 3.47 24.36
N LYS A 131 -17.98 4.74 24.58
CA LYS A 131 -19.35 5.18 24.81
C LYS A 131 -20.23 5.00 23.56
N TYR A 132 -19.61 5.00 22.36
CA TYR A 132 -20.31 5.00 21.08
C TYR A 132 -20.27 3.61 20.44
N GLU A 133 -21.39 2.89 20.56
CA GLU A 133 -21.48 1.54 19.99
C GLU A 133 -21.28 1.56 18.47
N GLY A 134 -20.64 0.55 17.94
CA GLY A 134 -20.29 0.45 16.53
C GLY A 134 -19.00 1.19 16.14
N PHE A 135 -18.39 1.97 17.05
CA PHE A 135 -17.10 2.64 16.82
C PHE A 135 -16.02 2.06 17.73
N TYR A 136 -14.83 1.87 17.16
CA TYR A 136 -13.65 1.44 17.91
C TYR A 136 -12.37 1.96 17.27
N ILE A 137 -11.26 1.92 18.01
CA ILE A 137 -9.96 2.36 17.51
C ILE A 137 -9.12 1.14 17.16
N GLN A 138 -8.56 1.16 15.94
CA GLN A 138 -7.62 0.17 15.47
C GLN A 138 -6.22 0.79 15.33
N LYS A 139 -5.22 0.15 15.95
CA LYS A 139 -3.82 0.56 15.78
C LYS A 139 -3.34 0.15 14.40
N ARG A 140 -2.66 1.07 13.72
CA ARG A 140 -1.97 0.86 12.45
C ARG A 140 -0.54 1.38 12.51
N ASN A 141 0.24 1.03 11.51
CA ASN A 141 1.57 1.58 11.31
C ASN A 141 1.51 2.53 10.11
N LEU A 142 1.93 3.77 10.32
CA LEU A 142 2.06 4.78 9.29
C LEU A 142 3.53 4.89 8.90
N ARG A 143 3.81 5.11 7.62
CA ARG A 143 5.17 5.38 7.17
C ARG A 143 5.65 6.72 7.71
N GLU A 144 6.93 6.80 8.02
CA GLU A 144 7.62 8.00 8.43
C GLU A 144 8.92 8.09 7.66
N TYR A 145 9.08 9.18 6.94
CA TYR A 145 10.30 9.47 6.19
C TYR A 145 11.20 10.35 7.06
N ASN A 146 12.30 9.79 7.55
CA ASN A 146 13.26 10.49 8.40
C ASN A 146 14.13 11.47 7.60
N THR A 147 13.86 11.58 6.31
CA THR A 147 14.55 12.43 5.36
C THR A 147 13.55 13.26 4.56
N LYS A 148 14.02 14.37 3.99
CA LYS A 148 13.25 15.19 3.04
C LYS A 148 13.68 15.00 1.59
N ILE A 149 14.70 14.16 1.37
CA ILE A 149 15.32 13.91 0.06
C ILE A 149 14.88 12.56 -0.52
N GLY A 150 15.17 12.34 -1.81
CA GLY A 150 14.96 11.05 -2.47
C GLY A 150 13.50 10.66 -2.63
N ALA A 151 12.54 11.59 -2.64
CA ALA A 151 11.12 11.28 -2.64
C ALA A 151 10.71 10.35 -3.80
N ASN A 152 11.23 10.56 -5.00
CA ASN A 152 10.91 9.73 -6.16
C ASN A 152 11.56 8.34 -6.07
N VAL A 153 12.77 8.25 -5.48
CA VAL A 153 13.47 6.98 -5.25
C VAL A 153 12.79 6.15 -4.19
N LEU A 154 12.58 6.74 -3.01
CA LEU A 154 11.92 6.06 -1.90
C LEU A 154 10.47 5.71 -2.26
N GLY A 155 9.80 6.63 -2.94
CA GLY A 155 8.40 6.48 -3.29
C GLY A 155 7.47 6.79 -2.12
N TYR A 156 6.23 6.32 -2.21
CA TYR A 156 5.21 6.51 -1.18
C TYR A 156 4.25 5.34 -1.14
N VAL A 157 3.54 5.23 -0.02
CA VAL A 157 2.49 4.23 0.19
C VAL A 157 1.11 4.87 0.13
N ALA A 158 0.13 4.11 -0.32
CA ALA A 158 -1.27 4.56 -0.35
C ALA A 158 -2.23 3.39 -0.15
N GLU A 159 -3.50 3.69 0.11
CA GLU A 159 -4.54 2.68 0.12
C GLU A 159 -4.62 1.92 -1.22
N VAL A 160 -4.92 0.63 -1.13
CA VAL A 160 -5.20 -0.21 -2.29
C VAL A 160 -6.46 0.27 -3.00
N ASN A 161 -6.45 0.13 -4.31
CA ASN A 161 -7.64 0.31 -5.14
C ASN A 161 -8.21 -1.05 -5.56
N ARG A 162 -9.37 -1.05 -6.19
CA ARG A 162 -10.04 -2.26 -6.66
C ARG A 162 -9.14 -3.13 -7.56
N SER A 163 -8.39 -2.52 -8.47
CA SER A 163 -7.47 -3.23 -9.35
C SER A 163 -6.31 -3.91 -8.60
N ASN A 164 -5.85 -3.33 -7.47
CA ASN A 164 -4.82 -3.98 -6.65
C ASN A 164 -5.38 -5.24 -5.96
N ILE A 165 -6.62 -5.17 -5.47
CA ILE A 165 -7.31 -6.29 -4.80
C ILE A 165 -7.58 -7.43 -5.79
N GLU A 166 -7.99 -7.10 -7.01
CA GLU A 166 -8.24 -8.10 -8.07
C GLU A 166 -6.95 -8.82 -8.52
N LYS A 167 -5.80 -8.13 -8.46
CA LYS A 167 -4.50 -8.69 -8.88
C LYS A 167 -3.81 -9.54 -7.81
N ASP A 168 -3.98 -9.22 -6.54
CA ASP A 168 -3.33 -9.93 -5.43
C ASP A 168 -4.33 -10.13 -4.30
N PRO A 169 -4.75 -11.38 -4.03
CA PRO A 169 -5.74 -11.72 -2.99
C PRO A 169 -5.24 -11.44 -1.56
N TYR A 170 -3.96 -11.11 -1.38
CA TYR A 170 -3.42 -10.66 -0.11
C TYR A 170 -4.11 -9.37 0.38
N TYR A 171 -4.51 -8.50 -0.57
CA TYR A 171 -5.04 -7.18 -0.24
C TYR A 171 -6.55 -7.20 -0.01
N THR A 172 -6.96 -6.45 1.01
CA THR A 172 -8.35 -6.15 1.32
C THR A 172 -8.56 -4.64 1.37
N THR A 173 -9.80 -4.19 1.26
CA THR A 173 -10.13 -2.76 1.32
C THR A 173 -9.57 -2.13 2.61
N GLY A 174 -8.88 -1.00 2.46
CA GLY A 174 -8.23 -0.28 3.56
C GLY A 174 -6.79 -0.70 3.82
N ASP A 175 -6.24 -1.67 3.09
CA ASP A 175 -4.81 -1.99 3.14
C ASP A 175 -3.96 -0.92 2.48
N ILE A 176 -2.68 -0.93 2.80
CA ILE A 176 -1.68 0.00 2.26
C ILE A 176 -0.72 -0.75 1.35
N ILE A 177 -0.41 -0.16 0.21
CA ILE A 177 0.53 -0.69 -0.78
C ILE A 177 1.49 0.40 -1.25
N GLY A 178 2.73 0.04 -1.58
CA GLY A 178 3.67 0.93 -2.27
C GLY A 178 3.16 1.31 -3.66
N LYS A 179 3.26 2.58 -4.02
CA LYS A 179 2.76 3.12 -5.30
C LYS A 179 3.87 3.57 -6.24
N GLN A 180 5.05 3.83 -5.72
CA GLN A 180 6.18 4.33 -6.50
C GLN A 180 7.51 3.94 -5.84
N GLY A 181 8.61 3.98 -6.61
CA GLY A 181 9.98 3.84 -6.13
C GLY A 181 10.24 2.51 -5.43
N VAL A 182 11.11 2.55 -4.44
CA VAL A 182 11.52 1.39 -3.63
C VAL A 182 10.32 0.77 -2.91
N GLU A 183 9.39 1.58 -2.42
CA GLU A 183 8.16 1.11 -1.76
C GLU A 183 7.32 0.21 -2.67
N LEU A 184 7.23 0.51 -3.95
CA LEU A 184 6.52 -0.32 -4.93
C LEU A 184 7.33 -1.54 -5.35
N SER A 185 8.59 -1.33 -5.72
CA SER A 185 9.45 -2.37 -6.30
C SER A 185 9.73 -3.51 -5.30
N TYR A 186 9.85 -3.17 -4.02
CA TYR A 186 10.12 -4.12 -2.94
C TYR A 186 8.91 -4.38 -2.04
N GLU A 187 7.69 -4.12 -2.55
CA GLU A 187 6.45 -4.27 -1.80
C GLU A 187 6.35 -5.61 -1.06
N LYS A 188 6.61 -6.72 -1.76
CA LYS A 188 6.49 -8.08 -1.18
C LYS A 188 7.44 -8.32 0.00
N TYR A 189 8.62 -7.70 -0.02
CA TYR A 189 9.60 -7.82 1.06
C TYR A 189 9.27 -6.90 2.24
N LEU A 190 8.80 -5.69 1.93
CA LEU A 190 8.55 -4.65 2.92
C LEU A 190 7.22 -4.84 3.66
N ARG A 191 6.18 -5.40 3.02
CA ARG A 191 4.81 -5.42 3.56
C ARG A 191 4.61 -6.34 4.76
N GLY A 192 5.41 -7.43 4.87
CA GLY A 192 5.21 -8.50 5.84
C GLY A 192 3.96 -9.35 5.59
N GLU A 193 3.58 -10.16 6.57
CA GLU A 193 2.40 -11.02 6.50
C GLU A 193 1.39 -10.66 7.59
N LYS A 194 0.12 -10.57 7.20
CA LYS A 194 -0.96 -10.24 8.14
C LYS A 194 -1.21 -11.39 9.10
N GLY A 195 -1.41 -11.05 10.35
CA GLY A 195 -1.96 -11.99 11.33
C GLY A 195 -3.50 -11.98 11.29
N ILE A 196 -4.09 -13.05 11.76
CA ILE A 196 -5.55 -13.20 11.88
C ILE A 196 -5.87 -13.64 13.30
N LYS A 197 -6.70 -12.88 14.00
CA LYS A 197 -7.31 -13.27 15.25
C LYS A 197 -8.73 -13.72 14.99
N PHE A 198 -9.08 -14.87 15.53
CA PHE A 198 -10.41 -15.43 15.41
C PHE A 198 -11.21 -15.12 16.70
N ILE A 199 -12.19 -14.23 16.56
CA ILE A 199 -13.05 -13.80 17.68
C ILE A 199 -14.39 -14.49 17.56
N GLN A 200 -14.80 -15.18 18.62
CA GLN A 200 -16.10 -15.84 18.70
C GLN A 200 -17.21 -14.81 18.97
N LYS A 201 -18.32 -14.93 18.25
CA LYS A 201 -19.51 -14.10 18.40
C LYS A 201 -20.69 -14.89 18.93
N ASP A 202 -21.55 -14.21 19.71
CA ASP A 202 -22.82 -14.75 20.11
C ASP A 202 -23.90 -14.61 18.99
N ARG A 203 -25.08 -15.15 19.23
CA ARG A 203 -26.22 -15.03 18.32
C ARG A 203 -26.68 -13.59 18.08
N PHE A 204 -26.24 -12.65 18.92
CA PHE A 204 -26.52 -11.21 18.80
C PHE A 204 -25.35 -10.45 18.16
N ASN A 205 -24.37 -11.15 17.58
CA ASN A 205 -23.19 -10.59 16.92
C ASN A 205 -22.20 -9.87 17.88
N ARG A 206 -22.28 -10.14 19.21
CA ARG A 206 -21.37 -9.57 20.21
C ARG A 206 -20.15 -10.45 20.39
N ASP A 207 -18.98 -9.84 20.56
CA ASP A 207 -17.72 -10.55 20.81
C ASP A 207 -17.77 -11.24 22.19
N ILE A 208 -17.62 -12.55 22.23
CA ILE A 208 -17.59 -13.36 23.47
C ILE A 208 -16.14 -13.52 23.97
N GLY A 209 -15.19 -13.60 23.03
CA GLY A 209 -13.78 -13.83 23.34
C GLY A 209 -13.01 -14.45 22.17
N ASN A 210 -11.78 -14.87 22.42
CA ASN A 210 -10.98 -15.51 21.38
C ASN A 210 -11.51 -16.93 21.12
N PHE A 211 -11.71 -17.25 19.85
CA PHE A 211 -12.10 -18.59 19.45
C PHE A 211 -11.01 -19.60 19.87
N ASN A 212 -11.45 -20.71 20.45
CA ASN A 212 -10.56 -21.78 20.91
C ASN A 212 -9.38 -21.31 21.78
N ASN A 213 -9.61 -20.28 22.63
CA ASN A 213 -8.58 -19.63 23.46
C ASN A 213 -7.38 -19.10 22.65
N GLY A 214 -7.58 -18.70 21.39
CA GLY A 214 -6.56 -18.14 20.52
C GLY A 214 -5.59 -19.18 19.90
N LYS A 215 -5.85 -20.47 20.04
CA LYS A 215 -4.99 -21.53 19.46
C LYS A 215 -4.94 -21.50 17.93
N ASN A 216 -5.97 -20.96 17.30
CA ASN A 216 -6.07 -20.84 15.85
C ASN A 216 -5.56 -19.48 15.33
N ASP A 217 -5.17 -18.57 16.23
CA ASP A 217 -4.69 -17.25 15.84
C ASP A 217 -3.38 -17.38 15.03
N ILE A 218 -3.30 -16.62 13.96
CA ILE A 218 -2.11 -16.49 13.12
C ILE A 218 -1.42 -15.18 13.49
N ASN A 219 -0.19 -15.27 13.95
CA ASN A 219 0.57 -14.06 14.28
C ASN A 219 1.01 -13.33 13.01
N SER A 220 1.01 -12.00 13.07
CA SER A 220 1.56 -11.19 11.98
C SER A 220 3.09 -11.28 11.97
N ILE A 221 3.67 -11.38 10.77
CA ILE A 221 5.12 -11.39 10.55
C ILE A 221 5.53 -10.04 9.99
N ALA A 222 6.46 -9.35 10.66
CA ALA A 222 6.97 -8.06 10.19
C ALA A 222 7.63 -8.19 8.82
N GLY A 223 7.57 -7.14 8.01
CA GLY A 223 8.32 -7.06 6.76
C GLY A 223 9.83 -7.01 7.00
N ASN A 224 10.58 -7.39 5.99
CA ASN A 224 12.04 -7.38 6.04
C ASN A 224 12.57 -5.96 5.84
N ASP A 225 13.59 -5.61 6.59
CA ASP A 225 14.30 -4.36 6.40
C ASP A 225 15.11 -4.40 5.09
N LEU A 226 15.26 -3.26 4.46
CA LEU A 226 15.93 -3.12 3.17
C LEU A 226 17.04 -2.09 3.28
N THR A 227 18.26 -2.45 2.87
CA THR A 227 19.35 -1.52 2.64
C THR A 227 19.44 -1.26 1.14
N ILE A 228 19.36 0.01 0.73
CA ILE A 228 19.49 0.43 -0.66
C ILE A 228 20.90 0.99 -0.92
N THR A 229 21.28 1.03 -2.18
CA THR A 229 22.63 1.46 -2.60
C THR A 229 22.82 2.99 -2.58
N ILE A 230 21.74 3.74 -2.41
CA ILE A 230 21.78 5.21 -2.35
C ILE A 230 22.62 5.67 -1.14
N ASP A 231 23.50 6.59 -1.40
CA ASP A 231 24.20 7.37 -0.39
C ASP A 231 23.38 8.63 -0.11
N SER A 232 22.84 8.73 1.08
CA SER A 232 21.92 9.81 1.43
C SER A 232 22.59 11.18 1.44
N ASP A 233 23.87 11.26 1.78
CA ASP A 233 24.59 12.53 1.81
C ASP A 233 24.91 13.00 0.39
N LEU A 234 25.27 12.07 -0.51
CA LEU A 234 25.45 12.37 -1.94
C LEU A 234 24.13 12.75 -2.61
N GLN A 235 23.03 12.07 -2.24
CA GLN A 235 21.67 12.40 -2.71
C GLN A 235 21.28 13.82 -2.28
N GLU A 236 21.48 14.18 -1.03
CA GLU A 236 21.19 15.52 -0.49
C GLU A 236 22.02 16.59 -1.19
N TYR A 237 23.30 16.34 -1.39
CA TYR A 237 24.16 17.23 -2.13
C TYR A 237 23.67 17.42 -3.57
N GLY A 238 23.35 16.34 -4.27
CA GLY A 238 22.82 16.41 -5.63
C GLY A 238 21.49 17.18 -5.71
N GLU A 239 20.58 16.99 -4.75
CA GLU A 239 19.32 17.75 -4.69
C GLU A 239 19.58 19.25 -4.42
N SER A 240 20.57 19.58 -3.60
CA SER A 240 20.95 20.97 -3.33
C SER A 240 21.48 21.69 -4.58
N LEU A 241 22.22 20.99 -5.42
CA LEU A 241 22.73 21.52 -6.70
C LEU A 241 21.60 21.76 -7.73
N MET A 242 20.47 21.08 -7.55
CA MET A 242 19.31 21.14 -8.45
C MET A 242 18.23 22.15 -7.99
N VAL A 243 18.48 22.91 -6.96
CA VAL A 243 17.57 23.99 -6.55
C VAL A 243 17.36 24.97 -7.71
N ASN A 244 16.10 25.30 -8.00
CA ASN A 244 15.66 26.14 -9.13
C ASN A 244 16.04 25.60 -10.53
N LYS A 245 16.35 24.32 -10.64
CA LYS A 245 16.64 23.65 -11.92
C LYS A 245 15.63 22.53 -12.17
N ARG A 246 15.53 22.11 -13.44
CA ARG A 246 14.68 20.99 -13.85
C ARG A 246 15.54 19.95 -14.58
N GLY A 247 15.50 18.72 -14.09
CA GLY A 247 16.24 17.61 -14.68
C GLY A 247 16.54 16.52 -13.69
N ALA A 248 17.57 15.76 -13.95
CA ALA A 248 18.02 14.67 -13.10
C ALA A 248 19.54 14.62 -12.98
N ILE A 249 20.04 14.10 -11.85
CA ILE A 249 21.43 13.70 -11.66
C ILE A 249 21.42 12.22 -11.29
N VAL A 250 22.25 11.43 -11.98
CA VAL A 250 22.41 10.00 -11.71
C VAL A 250 23.89 9.72 -11.49
N ALA A 251 24.22 9.14 -10.34
CA ALA A 251 25.56 8.68 -10.02
C ALA A 251 25.56 7.16 -9.89
N ILE A 252 26.40 6.50 -10.70
CA ILE A 252 26.53 5.04 -10.74
C ILE A 252 27.98 4.68 -10.46
N GLU A 253 28.20 3.69 -9.60
CA GLU A 253 29.52 3.10 -9.40
C GLU A 253 29.81 2.13 -10.55
N PRO A 254 30.81 2.39 -11.41
CA PRO A 254 31.01 1.56 -12.61
C PRO A 254 31.41 0.11 -12.30
N ALA A 255 32.07 -0.13 -11.15
CA ALA A 255 32.57 -1.46 -10.81
C ALA A 255 31.46 -2.43 -10.38
N THR A 256 30.44 -1.92 -9.69
CA THR A 256 29.35 -2.73 -9.10
C THR A 256 28.03 -2.54 -9.82
N GLY A 257 27.85 -1.40 -10.50
CA GLY A 257 26.56 -0.98 -11.07
C GLY A 257 25.61 -0.36 -10.05
N GLU A 258 26.05 -0.13 -8.82
CA GLU A 258 25.24 0.44 -7.77
C GLU A 258 24.88 1.90 -8.06
N LEU A 259 23.59 2.21 -7.87
CA LEU A 259 23.10 3.60 -7.91
C LEU A 259 23.42 4.27 -6.58
N LEU A 260 24.37 5.23 -6.60
CA LEU A 260 24.76 6.00 -5.42
C LEU A 260 23.84 7.20 -5.19
N SER A 261 23.32 7.79 -6.27
CA SER A 261 22.38 8.90 -6.21
C SER A 261 21.47 8.89 -7.44
N LEU A 262 20.20 9.22 -7.24
CA LEU A 262 19.19 9.38 -8.28
C LEU A 262 18.33 10.61 -7.93
N VAL A 263 18.77 11.76 -8.37
CA VAL A 263 18.10 13.05 -8.14
C VAL A 263 17.11 13.31 -9.25
N SER A 264 15.88 13.66 -8.88
CA SER A 264 14.84 14.13 -9.80
C SER A 264 14.35 15.49 -9.31
N ALA A 265 14.59 16.54 -10.10
CA ALA A 265 14.26 17.91 -9.69
C ALA A 265 13.24 18.59 -10.64
N PRO A 266 12.33 19.41 -10.11
CA PRO A 266 12.05 19.59 -8.69
C PRO A 266 11.49 18.34 -8.06
N SER A 267 11.88 18.08 -6.81
CA SER A 267 11.38 17.00 -5.95
C SER A 267 10.33 17.56 -4.97
N TYR A 268 9.87 16.72 -4.08
CA TYR A 268 8.92 17.08 -3.00
C TYR A 268 9.37 16.43 -1.69
N ASN A 269 8.84 16.93 -0.57
CA ASN A 269 9.08 16.26 0.72
C ASN A 269 8.21 14.98 0.78
N PRO A 270 8.78 13.77 0.93
CA PRO A 270 8.01 12.52 0.93
C PRO A 270 6.97 12.48 2.07
N ASN A 271 7.17 13.19 3.18
CA ASN A 271 6.21 13.28 4.27
C ASN A 271 4.89 13.99 3.87
N LEU A 272 4.87 14.75 2.77
CA LEU A 272 3.61 15.32 2.25
C LEU A 272 2.63 14.23 1.80
N LEU A 273 3.15 13.05 1.43
CA LEU A 273 2.32 11.93 0.98
C LEU A 273 2.04 10.92 2.10
N VAL A 274 2.12 11.37 3.35
CA VAL A 274 1.83 10.57 4.54
C VAL A 274 0.66 11.19 5.31
N GLY A 275 -0.15 10.36 5.95
CA GLY A 275 -1.19 10.80 6.87
C GLY A 275 -2.46 11.35 6.20
N ARG A 276 -3.20 12.16 6.96
CA ARG A 276 -4.55 12.62 6.62
C ARG A 276 -4.59 13.52 5.39
N GLU A 277 -3.61 14.41 5.24
CA GLU A 277 -3.54 15.39 4.15
C GLU A 277 -2.99 14.79 2.84
N ARG A 278 -2.58 13.52 2.85
CA ARG A 278 -1.94 12.85 1.71
C ARG A 278 -2.69 13.05 0.39
N SER A 279 -4.00 12.84 0.39
CA SER A 279 -4.80 12.92 -0.85
C SER A 279 -4.86 14.34 -1.40
N LYS A 280 -4.95 15.34 -0.54
CA LYS A 280 -4.92 16.76 -0.90
C LYS A 280 -3.54 17.12 -1.46
N ASN A 281 -2.48 16.79 -0.72
CA ASN A 281 -1.09 17.07 -1.13
C ASN A 281 -0.74 16.36 -2.44
N TYR A 282 -1.18 15.10 -2.60
CA TYR A 282 -0.99 14.38 -3.86
C TYR A 282 -1.66 15.08 -5.03
N TYR A 283 -2.89 15.57 -4.85
CA TYR A 283 -3.61 16.28 -5.89
C TYR A 283 -2.91 17.58 -6.29
N GLU A 284 -2.40 18.35 -5.32
CA GLU A 284 -1.64 19.58 -5.60
C GLU A 284 -0.33 19.29 -6.36
N LEU A 285 0.42 18.25 -5.96
CA LEU A 285 1.62 17.82 -6.66
C LEU A 285 1.32 17.29 -8.07
N TYR A 286 0.20 16.57 -8.23
CA TYR A 286 -0.23 16.02 -9.52
C TYR A 286 -0.68 17.10 -10.51
N LYS A 287 -1.36 18.14 -10.00
CA LYS A 287 -1.86 19.25 -10.80
C LYS A 287 -0.75 20.14 -11.37
N ASP A 288 0.43 20.11 -10.77
CA ASP A 288 1.58 20.82 -11.26
C ASP A 288 2.09 20.22 -12.59
N SER A 289 1.51 20.70 -13.68
CA SER A 289 1.83 20.23 -15.04
C SER A 289 3.19 20.76 -15.55
N ILE A 290 3.72 21.82 -14.93
CA ILE A 290 4.98 22.46 -15.35
C ILE A 290 6.17 21.68 -14.77
N TYR A 291 6.20 21.53 -13.47
CA TYR A 291 7.34 20.91 -12.78
C TYR A 291 7.21 19.40 -12.63
N ARG A 292 5.99 18.87 -12.58
CA ARG A 292 5.67 17.43 -12.46
C ARG A 292 6.52 16.73 -11.40
N PRO A 293 6.45 17.14 -10.12
CA PRO A 293 7.35 16.65 -9.07
C PRO A 293 7.20 15.15 -8.79
N LEU A 294 6.02 14.57 -9.04
CA LEU A 294 5.75 13.15 -8.87
C LEU A 294 6.43 12.26 -9.93
N ILE A 295 6.88 12.83 -11.03
CA ILE A 295 7.54 12.06 -12.09
C ILE A 295 9.04 12.01 -11.81
N ASP A 296 9.58 10.79 -11.74
CA ASP A 296 11.02 10.59 -11.72
C ASP A 296 11.61 10.96 -13.09
N LYS A 297 12.33 12.05 -13.13
CA LYS A 297 12.91 12.58 -14.37
C LYS A 297 14.15 11.83 -14.81
N GLY A 298 14.82 11.14 -13.89
CA GLY A 298 15.95 10.28 -14.21
C GLY A 298 15.56 9.01 -14.95
N LEU A 299 14.36 8.49 -14.65
CA LEU A 299 13.86 7.23 -15.20
C LEU A 299 12.81 7.40 -16.30
N LEU A 300 11.94 8.41 -16.19
CA LEU A 300 10.75 8.51 -17.03
C LEU A 300 10.74 9.69 -18.00
N SER A 301 11.65 10.64 -17.86
CA SER A 301 11.71 11.77 -18.80
C SER A 301 12.55 11.44 -20.04
N THR A 302 12.05 11.91 -21.16
CA THR A 302 12.75 11.83 -22.45
C THR A 302 13.35 13.19 -22.77
N PHE A 303 14.68 13.23 -22.91
CA PHE A 303 15.41 14.43 -23.32
C PHE A 303 16.21 14.13 -24.58
N PRO A 304 16.42 15.12 -25.47
CA PRO A 304 17.40 14.99 -26.56
C PRO A 304 18.77 14.68 -25.99
N ALA A 305 19.32 13.52 -26.34
CA ALA A 305 20.60 13.06 -25.76
C ALA A 305 21.81 13.91 -26.19
N GLY A 306 21.72 14.54 -27.36
CA GLY A 306 22.80 15.34 -27.88
C GLY A 306 24.08 14.54 -28.16
N SER A 307 25.28 15.23 -28.06
CA SER A 307 26.59 14.60 -28.35
C SER A 307 26.94 13.38 -27.48
N PRO A 308 26.49 13.22 -26.22
CA PRO A 308 26.72 12.00 -25.47
C PRO A 308 26.21 10.72 -26.15
N PHE A 309 25.16 10.83 -26.99
CA PHE A 309 24.64 9.68 -27.75
C PHE A 309 25.62 9.14 -28.78
N LYS A 310 26.61 9.97 -29.24
CA LYS A 310 27.64 9.55 -30.19
C LYS A 310 28.51 8.39 -29.68
N ILE A 311 28.70 8.29 -28.36
CA ILE A 311 29.40 7.16 -27.73
C ILE A 311 28.67 5.85 -28.01
N ILE A 312 27.34 5.86 -27.80
CA ILE A 312 26.50 4.69 -28.06
C ILE A 312 26.51 4.34 -29.55
N VAL A 313 26.39 5.32 -30.41
CA VAL A 313 26.44 5.12 -31.87
C VAL A 313 27.81 4.53 -32.29
N GLY A 314 28.92 5.03 -31.70
CA GLY A 314 30.25 4.47 -31.93
C GLY A 314 30.36 3.00 -31.50
N LEU A 315 29.86 2.66 -30.33
CA LEU A 315 29.84 1.28 -29.84
C LEU A 315 29.00 0.34 -30.74
N ILE A 316 27.84 0.78 -31.19
CA ILE A 316 26.98 0.03 -32.13
C ILE A 316 27.75 -0.15 -33.47
N ALA A 317 28.38 0.89 -33.99
CA ALA A 317 29.15 0.81 -35.25
C ALA A 317 30.30 -0.21 -35.16
N LEU A 318 31.00 -0.27 -34.03
CA LEU A 318 32.04 -1.27 -33.77
C LEU A 318 31.43 -2.69 -33.66
N GLN A 319 30.32 -2.85 -32.95
CA GLN A 319 29.64 -4.13 -32.77
C GLN A 319 29.14 -4.69 -34.12
N GLU A 320 28.50 -3.84 -34.91
CA GLU A 320 28.01 -4.19 -36.26
C GLU A 320 29.14 -4.29 -37.30
N LYS A 321 30.39 -4.07 -36.89
CA LYS A 321 31.59 -4.06 -37.78
C LYS A 321 31.48 -3.06 -38.93
N ALA A 322 30.67 -2.05 -38.81
CA ALA A 322 30.57 -0.95 -39.78
C ALA A 322 31.83 -0.09 -39.79
N VAL A 323 32.49 0.01 -38.62
CA VAL A 323 33.81 0.62 -38.45
C VAL A 323 34.70 -0.26 -37.60
N SER A 324 35.99 -0.07 -37.64
CA SER A 324 36.96 -0.68 -36.74
C SER A 324 37.67 0.41 -35.93
N GLU A 325 38.38 0.04 -34.88
CA GLU A 325 39.20 0.97 -34.09
C GLU A 325 40.24 1.74 -34.91
N LYS A 326 40.63 1.17 -36.05
CA LYS A 326 41.62 1.74 -36.98
C LYS A 326 40.98 2.47 -38.16
N SER A 327 39.64 2.52 -38.24
CA SER A 327 38.96 3.21 -39.34
C SER A 327 39.18 4.70 -39.29
N THR A 328 39.61 5.28 -40.40
CA THR A 328 39.81 6.73 -40.55
C THR A 328 38.64 7.31 -41.31
N ILE A 329 38.00 8.33 -40.72
CA ILE A 329 36.89 9.07 -41.33
C ILE A 329 37.40 10.42 -41.79
N TYR A 330 37.33 10.68 -43.09
CA TYR A 330 37.72 11.99 -43.65
C TYR A 330 36.56 12.98 -43.47
N LEU A 331 36.81 14.05 -42.72
CA LEU A 331 35.86 15.14 -42.53
C LEU A 331 36.39 16.39 -43.28
N SER A 332 35.52 16.99 -44.09
CA SER A 332 35.80 18.29 -44.68
C SER A 332 35.54 19.43 -43.69
N LEU A 333 36.06 20.62 -43.98
CA LEU A 333 35.84 21.81 -43.16
C LEU A 333 34.37 22.15 -42.91
N ILE A 334 33.48 21.84 -43.87
CA ILE A 334 32.03 22.03 -43.71
C ILE A 334 31.42 21.11 -42.64
N HIS A 335 31.99 19.93 -42.40
CA HIS A 335 31.55 18.99 -41.35
C HIS A 335 32.09 19.38 -39.96
N ILE A 336 33.19 20.15 -39.91
CA ILE A 336 33.86 20.53 -38.66
C ILE A 336 33.41 21.89 -38.15
N SER A 337 33.10 22.81 -39.09
CA SER A 337 32.90 24.22 -38.79
C SER A 337 31.48 24.71 -38.79
N GLU A 338 30.48 23.84 -38.98
CA GLU A 338 29.08 24.26 -38.88
C GLU A 338 28.68 24.33 -37.40
N PRO A 339 28.58 25.56 -36.82
CA PRO A 339 28.07 25.67 -35.46
C PRO A 339 26.59 25.31 -35.50
N THR A 340 26.22 24.24 -34.86
CA THR A 340 24.83 23.98 -34.54
C THR A 340 24.32 25.13 -33.68
N ARG A 341 23.69 26.12 -34.31
CA ARG A 341 22.96 27.15 -33.59
C ARG A 341 21.75 26.49 -32.94
N PRO A 342 21.62 26.56 -31.62
CA PRO A 342 20.33 26.19 -31.00
C PRO A 342 19.29 27.21 -31.47
N TYR A 343 18.25 26.75 -32.10
CA TYR A 343 17.04 27.53 -32.35
C TYR A 343 16.24 27.68 -31.06
#